data_a9416b40986baa156529c8ecc3c46296
#
_entry.id   a9416b40986baa156529c8ecc3c46296
#
_cell.length_a   1.000
_cell.length_b   1.000
_cell.length_c   1.000
_cell.angle_alpha   90.00
_cell.angle_beta   90.00
_cell.angle_gamma   90.00
#
_symmetry.space_group_name_H-M   'P 1'
#
loop_
_entity.id
_entity.type
_entity.pdbx_description
1 polymer ?
#
loop_
_entity_poly.entity_id
_entity_poly.type
_entity_poly.pdbx_seq_one_letter_code
_entity_poly.pdbx_strand_id
1 'polypeptide(L)'
;MITVTAPVWLWSEGKGSWYFLTVPAAEGVEIRAQSFGNRRGFGSVRVAATINPSSGSGQAVTWRTSVFPQKLGGYILPIKADVRRRAGISAGDEVVCSLELL
;
A
#
# COMPACT_ATOMS: atom_id res chain seq x y z
N MET A 1 -14.56 0.99 -0.15
CA MET A 1 -13.18 1.44 0.17
C MET A 1 -12.57 0.51 1.20
N ILE A 2 -11.33 0.11 0.98
CA ILE A 2 -10.63 -0.82 1.87
C ILE A 2 -9.65 -0.03 2.72
N THR A 3 -9.68 -0.21 4.04
CA THR A 3 -8.80 0.52 4.95
C THR A 3 -7.84 -0.45 5.63
N VAL A 4 -6.57 -0.10 5.64
CA VAL A 4 -5.50 -0.91 6.24
C VAL A 4 -4.71 -0.04 7.21
N THR A 5 -4.46 -0.57 8.41
CA THR A 5 -3.58 0.07 9.38
C THR A 5 -2.37 -0.84 9.56
N ALA A 6 -1.20 -0.35 9.23
CA ALA A 6 0.01 -1.17 9.23
C ALA A 6 1.26 -0.31 9.30
N PRO A 7 2.39 -0.88 9.73
CA PRO A 7 3.65 -0.15 9.70
C PRO A 7 4.24 -0.13 8.30
N VAL A 8 4.91 0.96 7.98
CA VAL A 8 5.74 1.07 6.78
C VAL A 8 6.99 0.23 7.01
N TRP A 9 7.36 -0.61 6.04
CA TRP A 9 8.56 -1.40 6.16
C TRP A 9 9.48 -1.20 4.95
N LEU A 10 10.76 -1.35 5.22
CA LEU A 10 11.82 -1.16 4.23
C LEU A 10 12.35 -2.52 3.80
N TRP A 11 12.42 -2.73 2.49
CA TRP A 11 13.13 -3.85 1.91
C TRP A 11 14.29 -3.30 1.10
N SER A 12 15.48 -3.80 1.38
CA SER A 12 16.65 -3.38 0.63
C SER A 12 17.47 -4.58 0.21
N GLU A 13 18.01 -4.50 -1.00
CA GLU A 13 18.88 -5.54 -1.56
C GLU A 13 19.85 -4.86 -2.51
N GLY A 14 21.13 -5.14 -2.30
CA GLY A 14 22.17 -4.51 -3.09
C GLY A 14 22.13 -3.00 -2.97
N LYS A 15 21.97 -2.31 -4.09
CA LYS A 15 21.94 -0.84 -4.12
C LYS A 15 20.52 -0.26 -4.06
N GLY A 16 19.52 -1.12 -4.04
CA GLY A 16 18.13 -0.66 -4.07
C GLY A 16 17.46 -0.72 -2.71
N SER A 17 16.51 0.20 -2.51
CA SER A 17 15.66 0.21 -1.32
C SER A 17 14.24 0.50 -1.74
N TRP A 18 13.31 -0.25 -1.19
CA TRP A 18 11.90 -0.07 -1.48
C TRP A 18 11.10 -0.05 -0.19
N TYR A 19 10.08 0.78 -0.14
CA TYR A 19 9.21 0.89 1.02
C TYR A 19 7.83 0.37 0.67
N PHE A 20 7.24 -0.38 1.61
CA PHE A 20 5.96 -1.05 1.37
C PHE A 20 5.06 -0.96 2.59
N LEU A 21 3.75 -1.08 2.33
CA LEU A 21 2.76 -1.47 3.33
C LEU A 21 2.27 -2.85 2.97
N THR A 22 2.06 -3.68 3.99
CA THR A 22 1.45 -4.99 3.79
C THR A 22 -0.05 -4.88 3.98
N VAL A 23 -0.79 -5.34 2.97
CA VAL A 23 -2.24 -5.50 3.07
C VAL A 23 -2.49 -6.92 3.55
N PRO A 24 -3.03 -7.12 4.75
CA PRO A 24 -3.23 -8.46 5.29
C PRO A 24 -4.16 -9.32 4.45
N ALA A 25 -4.12 -10.63 4.64
CA ALA A 25 -4.92 -11.57 3.87
C ALA A 25 -6.41 -11.28 3.97
N ALA A 26 -6.89 -10.82 5.13
CA ALA A 26 -8.30 -10.50 5.31
C ALA A 26 -8.77 -9.42 4.35
N GLU A 27 -8.03 -8.32 4.25
CA GLU A 27 -8.33 -7.26 3.28
C GLU A 27 -8.00 -7.69 1.85
N GLY A 28 -7.04 -8.60 1.69
CA GLY A 28 -6.71 -9.16 0.39
C GLY A 28 -7.85 -9.94 -0.23
N VAL A 29 -8.66 -10.62 0.57
CA VAL A 29 -9.86 -11.30 0.08
C VAL A 29 -10.81 -10.30 -0.56
N GLU A 30 -11.02 -9.16 0.08
CA GLU A 30 -11.88 -8.12 -0.44
C GLU A 30 -11.34 -7.53 -1.74
N ILE A 31 -10.03 -7.31 -1.80
CA ILE A 31 -9.41 -6.82 -3.03
C ILE A 31 -9.64 -7.79 -4.17
N ARG A 32 -9.43 -9.09 -3.95
CA ARG A 32 -9.64 -10.10 -4.97
C ARG A 32 -11.09 -10.15 -5.43
N ALA A 33 -12.02 -10.07 -4.49
CA ALA A 33 -13.44 -10.11 -4.82
C ALA A 33 -13.86 -8.91 -5.67
N GLN A 34 -13.41 -7.71 -5.30
CA GLN A 34 -13.76 -6.49 -6.02
C GLN A 34 -13.03 -6.34 -7.35
N SER A 35 -11.87 -6.97 -7.51
CA SER A 35 -11.07 -6.86 -8.73
C SER A 35 -11.27 -8.01 -9.70
N PHE A 36 -12.19 -8.91 -9.42
CA PHE A 36 -12.45 -10.07 -10.28
C PHE A 36 -12.75 -9.60 -11.70
N GLY A 37 -11.99 -10.14 -12.66
CA GLY A 37 -12.13 -9.74 -14.06
C GLY A 37 -11.32 -8.51 -14.46
N ASN A 38 -10.78 -7.77 -13.52
CA ASN A 38 -10.00 -6.54 -13.79
C ASN A 38 -8.53 -6.62 -13.39
N ARG A 39 -8.04 -7.83 -13.12
CA ARG A 39 -6.65 -7.98 -12.70
C ARG A 39 -5.71 -7.83 -13.87
N ARG A 40 -4.59 -7.17 -13.60
CA ARG A 40 -3.50 -7.03 -14.57
C ARG A 40 -2.57 -8.24 -14.48
N GLY A 41 -1.53 -8.26 -15.30
CA GLY A 41 -0.54 -9.33 -15.28
C GLY A 41 -0.02 -9.58 -13.86
N PHE A 42 0.20 -10.84 -13.52
CA PHE A 42 0.62 -11.31 -12.19
C PHE A 42 -0.39 -11.02 -11.08
N GLY A 43 -1.62 -10.69 -11.43
CA GLY A 43 -2.66 -10.44 -10.43
C GLY A 43 -2.57 -9.10 -9.74
N SER A 44 -1.75 -8.17 -10.22
CA SER A 44 -1.70 -6.83 -9.65
C SER A 44 -3.01 -6.10 -9.88
N VAL A 45 -3.35 -5.19 -8.96
CA VAL A 45 -4.60 -4.46 -9.00
C VAL A 45 -4.31 -2.97 -8.89
N ARG A 46 -4.86 -2.19 -9.80
CA ARG A 46 -4.70 -0.73 -9.78
C ARG A 46 -5.58 -0.12 -8.71
N VAL A 47 -5.00 0.80 -7.94
CA VAL A 47 -5.72 1.47 -6.86
C VAL A 47 -5.36 2.95 -6.80
N ALA A 48 -6.28 3.73 -6.22
CA ALA A 48 -5.97 5.05 -5.69
C ALA A 48 -5.77 4.84 -4.19
N ALA A 49 -4.57 5.13 -3.71
CA ALA A 49 -4.22 4.92 -2.31
C ALA A 49 -4.11 6.27 -1.60
N THR A 50 -4.67 6.35 -0.39
CA THR A 50 -4.57 7.54 0.44
C THR A 50 -3.93 7.15 1.76
N ILE A 51 -2.81 7.77 2.09
CA ILE A 51 -2.13 7.56 3.37
C ILE A 51 -2.46 8.71 4.30
N ASN A 52 -2.94 8.35 5.49
CA ASN A 52 -3.15 9.28 6.58
C ASN A 52 -2.16 8.92 7.69
N PRO A 53 -1.12 9.75 7.92
CA PRO A 53 -0.15 9.43 8.97
C PRO A 53 -0.84 9.38 10.34
N SER A 54 -0.41 8.46 11.19
CA SER A 54 -0.97 8.32 12.53
C SER A 54 -0.47 9.41 13.47
N SER A 55 0.67 10.01 13.16
CA SER A 55 1.20 11.17 13.90
C SER A 55 0.86 12.43 13.12
N GLY A 56 0.63 13.53 13.81
CA GLY A 56 0.12 14.75 13.19
C GLY A 56 1.11 15.58 12.40
N SER A 57 2.32 15.10 12.13
CA SER A 57 3.35 15.90 11.49
C SER A 57 3.33 15.88 9.96
N GLY A 58 2.58 14.98 9.36
CA GLY A 58 2.46 14.88 7.91
C GLY A 58 1.08 15.25 7.41
N GLN A 59 0.87 15.13 6.13
CA GLN A 59 -0.43 15.39 5.52
C GLN A 59 -0.93 14.13 4.81
N ALA A 60 -2.24 14.06 4.58
CA ALA A 60 -2.83 12.98 3.78
C ALA A 60 -2.34 13.11 2.34
N VAL A 61 -1.94 12.01 1.75
CA VAL A 61 -1.45 11.97 0.38
C VAL A 61 -2.19 10.88 -0.39
N THR A 62 -2.74 11.26 -1.55
CA THR A 62 -3.41 10.32 -2.44
C THR A 62 -2.59 10.18 -3.72
N TRP A 63 -2.38 8.95 -4.15
CA TRP A 63 -1.70 8.69 -5.43
C TRP A 63 -2.22 7.41 -6.05
N ARG A 64 -2.00 7.27 -7.35
CA ARG A 64 -2.38 6.06 -8.09
C ARG A 64 -1.19 5.13 -8.16
N THR A 65 -1.46 3.86 -7.89
CA THR A 65 -0.42 2.82 -7.87
C THR A 65 -1.08 1.47 -8.10
N SER A 66 -0.34 0.41 -7.81
CA SER A 66 -0.88 -0.95 -7.85
C SER A 66 -0.50 -1.68 -6.58
N VAL A 67 -1.35 -2.60 -6.16
CA VAL A 67 -1.01 -3.55 -5.11
C VAL A 67 -0.66 -4.88 -5.77
N PHE A 68 0.32 -5.59 -5.21
CA PHE A 68 0.85 -6.82 -5.78
C PHE A 68 0.57 -7.99 -4.85
N PRO A 69 0.04 -9.12 -5.39
CA PRO A 69 -0.33 -10.25 -4.54
C PRO A 69 0.88 -10.93 -3.92
N GLN A 70 0.68 -11.44 -2.71
CA GLN A 70 1.66 -12.22 -1.97
C GLN A 70 1.23 -13.68 -1.92
N LYS A 71 2.19 -14.58 -1.74
CA LYS A 71 1.92 -16.02 -1.74
C LYS A 71 0.90 -16.44 -0.68
N LEU A 72 0.88 -15.76 0.45
CA LEU A 72 0.03 -16.13 1.58
C LEU A 72 -1.31 -15.40 1.60
N GLY A 73 -1.65 -14.74 0.52
CA GLY A 73 -3.00 -14.21 0.33
C GLY A 73 -3.18 -12.72 0.51
N GLY A 74 -2.21 -12.03 1.05
CA GLY A 74 -2.26 -10.57 1.15
C GLY A 74 -1.70 -9.90 -0.09
N TYR A 75 -1.51 -8.58 0.01
CA TYR A 75 -0.90 -7.78 -1.04
C TYR A 75 0.17 -6.88 -0.44
N ILE A 76 1.06 -6.38 -1.26
CA ILE A 76 1.96 -5.29 -0.84
C ILE A 76 1.67 -4.05 -1.67
N LEU A 77 1.77 -2.90 -1.01
CA LEU A 77 1.57 -1.59 -1.61
C LEU A 77 2.91 -0.85 -1.59
N PRO A 78 3.52 -0.60 -2.75
CA PRO A 78 4.77 0.17 -2.77
C PRO A 78 4.50 1.63 -2.48
N ILE A 79 5.40 2.25 -1.73
CA ILE A 79 5.30 3.66 -1.34
C ILE A 79 6.51 4.42 -1.86
N LYS A 80 6.31 5.22 -2.89
CA LYS A 80 7.42 5.95 -3.51
C LYS A 80 7.91 7.10 -2.62
N ALA A 81 9.13 7.54 -2.88
CA ALA A 81 9.79 8.55 -2.05
C ALA A 81 9.01 9.85 -1.93
N ASP A 82 8.41 10.32 -3.03
CA ASP A 82 7.60 11.54 -3.00
C ASP A 82 6.45 11.44 -2.02
N VAL A 83 5.75 10.31 -2.01
CA VAL A 83 4.63 10.07 -1.10
C VAL A 83 5.12 10.07 0.35
N ARG A 84 6.24 9.37 0.63
CA ARG A 84 6.79 9.33 1.98
C ARG A 84 7.18 10.72 2.48
N ARG A 85 7.79 11.52 1.63
CA ARG A 85 8.20 12.88 1.99
C ARG A 85 6.99 13.76 2.30
N ARG A 86 5.98 13.71 1.45
CA ARG A 86 4.78 14.54 1.61
C ARG A 86 3.94 14.13 2.81
N ALA A 87 3.85 12.83 3.06
CA ALA A 87 3.09 12.31 4.20
C ALA A 87 3.89 12.38 5.51
N GLY A 88 5.20 12.63 5.44
CA GLY A 88 6.04 12.69 6.63
C GLY A 88 6.22 11.35 7.31
N ILE A 89 6.30 10.26 6.54
CA ILE A 89 6.38 8.90 7.09
C ILE A 89 7.71 8.25 6.77
N SER A 90 8.12 7.36 7.66
CA SER A 90 9.36 6.60 7.56
C SER A 90 9.13 5.14 7.91
N ALA A 91 10.12 4.29 7.65
CA ALA A 91 10.05 2.89 8.03
C ALA A 91 9.78 2.76 9.53
N GLY A 92 8.84 1.89 9.88
CA GLY A 92 8.43 1.68 11.27
C GLY A 92 7.23 2.51 11.70
N ASP A 93 6.89 3.55 10.96
CA ASP A 93 5.70 4.35 11.29
C ASP A 93 4.45 3.58 10.96
N GLU A 94 3.50 3.56 11.88
CA GLU A 94 2.20 2.99 11.62
C GLU A 94 1.33 4.03 10.90
N VAL A 95 0.71 3.62 9.82
CA VAL A 95 -0.13 4.52 9.03
C VAL A 95 -1.46 3.88 8.73
N VAL A 96 -2.46 4.72 8.47
CA VAL A 96 -3.77 4.28 8.00
C VAL A 96 -3.82 4.56 6.50
N CYS A 97 -4.08 3.53 5.72
CA CYS A 97 -4.14 3.64 4.27
C CYS A 97 -5.50 3.20 3.76
N SER A 98 -6.11 4.03 2.93
CA SER A 98 -7.37 3.69 2.28
C SER A 98 -7.10 3.37 0.82
N LEU A 99 -7.71 2.31 0.33
CA LEU A 99 -7.53 1.83 -1.04
C LEU A 99 -8.86 1.86 -1.77
N GLU A 100 -8.90 2.54 -2.90
CA GLU A 100 -10.03 2.53 -3.81
C GLU A 100 -9.60 1.84 -5.10
N LEU A 101 -10.30 0.78 -5.48
CA LEU A 101 -9.96 0.05 -6.71
C LEU A 101 -10.38 0.87 -7.92
N LEU A 102 -9.51 0.91 -8.90
CA LEU A 102 -9.74 1.67 -10.14
C LEU A 102 -10.29 0.82 -11.28
#